data_31feb9484bfb4c86751122402a0ad7c3
#
_entry.id   31feb9484bfb4c86751122402a0ad7c3
#
_cell.length_a   1.000
_cell.length_b   1.000
_cell.length_c   1.000
_cell.angle_alpha   90.00
_cell.angle_beta   90.00
_cell.angle_gamma   90.00
#
_symmetry.space_group_name_H-M   'P 1'
#
loop_
_entity.id
_entity.type
_entity.pdbx_description
1 polymer ?
#
loop_
_entity_poly.entity_id
_entity_poly.type
_entity_poly.pdbx_seq_one_letter_code
_entity_poly.pdbx_strand_id
1 'polypeptide(L)'
;MKKKIFYFSTLFITILCLFICIALNDHIYNFNAENVVKNIKYLSSSSFEGRRSGSEENILTSEIIKNKFKGLKLSPYKNSYTEEFITTCPVKTDETVYFKIFNDNESEYLKYGEDYKEDMINFKSNSFTFSNKDKINIFSTSIAVSNDEGTLLFYLAQNDDLSFRSSFMCELRFDLVIALSSNGYNKIIDALKAGKTLNVYIPFKNEAKKLVNIQGIIEGSDPSLAPLLLTAHFDHLGSDSQNNIYYGALDNASGTSFLLELANTLSTLGKPKRSIIFVALNAEELGLKGSSFFAENNYFDIKNSKVINFDMIGVENCPITFIQGVGFKDNSSNILNSLSNICLNDSVDYLVEYENSSDHASFNELGIDALTICHSDKSHIHTPTDTVDYIDSNAINTVYKVVNKEIKKDCYSTVTTFI
;
A
#
# COMPACT_ATOMS: atom_id res chain seq x y z
N MET A 1 -25.05 -0.24 67.18
CA MET A 1 -23.77 -0.69 66.56
C MET A 1 -23.96 -1.49 65.26
N LYS A 2 -24.82 -2.53 65.20
CA LYS A 2 -24.95 -3.39 64.02
C LYS A 2 -25.40 -2.65 62.73
N LYS A 3 -26.25 -1.63 62.78
CA LYS A 3 -26.65 -0.83 61.60
C LYS A 3 -25.52 0.03 61.02
N LYS A 4 -24.62 0.60 61.83
CA LYS A 4 -23.48 1.41 61.39
C LYS A 4 -22.42 0.55 60.71
N ILE A 5 -22.19 -0.69 61.16
CA ILE A 5 -21.27 -1.66 60.53
C ILE A 5 -21.79 -2.09 59.16
N PHE A 6 -23.10 -2.29 59.00
CA PHE A 6 -23.70 -2.64 57.72
C PHE A 6 -23.57 -1.52 56.69
N TYR A 7 -23.79 -0.28 57.07
CA TYR A 7 -23.58 0.87 56.15
C TYR A 7 -22.10 1.06 55.75
N PHE A 8 -21.16 0.79 56.66
CA PHE A 8 -19.73 0.87 56.38
C PHE A 8 -19.27 -0.25 55.41
N SER A 9 -19.80 -1.46 55.55
CA SER A 9 -19.47 -2.57 54.68
C SER A 9 -20.06 -2.41 53.28
N THR A 10 -21.31 -1.89 53.16
CA THR A 10 -21.89 -1.59 51.83
C THR A 10 -21.18 -0.43 51.13
N LEU A 11 -20.79 0.60 51.83
CA LEU A 11 -20.01 1.72 51.26
C LEU A 11 -18.63 1.27 50.82
N PHE A 12 -17.98 0.38 51.58
CA PHE A 12 -16.67 -0.18 51.20
C PHE A 12 -16.76 -1.08 49.97
N ILE A 13 -17.80 -1.91 49.86
CA ILE A 13 -18.05 -2.74 48.69
C ILE A 13 -18.34 -1.89 47.45
N THR A 14 -19.16 -0.83 47.54
CA THR A 14 -19.43 0.07 46.44
C THR A 14 -18.18 0.83 46.01
N ILE A 15 -17.36 1.30 46.92
CA ILE A 15 -16.08 1.96 46.60
C ILE A 15 -15.10 0.97 45.95
N LEU A 16 -15.02 -0.29 46.44
CA LEU A 16 -14.19 -1.34 45.86
C LEU A 16 -14.67 -1.73 44.46
N CYS A 17 -15.99 -1.84 44.25
CA CYS A 17 -16.56 -2.07 42.93
C CYS A 17 -16.29 -0.89 41.99
N LEU A 18 -16.37 0.35 42.46
CA LEU A 18 -16.01 1.54 41.67
C LEU A 18 -14.52 1.55 41.31
N PHE A 19 -13.64 1.22 42.24
CA PHE A 19 -12.20 1.07 42.00
C PHE A 19 -11.90 -0.08 41.04
N ILE A 20 -12.58 -1.20 41.13
CA ILE A 20 -12.47 -2.32 40.19
C ILE A 20 -13.01 -1.93 38.81
N CYS A 21 -14.13 -1.20 38.74
CA CYS A 21 -14.65 -0.67 37.48
C CYS A 21 -13.71 0.36 36.84
N ILE A 22 -13.10 1.24 37.66
CA ILE A 22 -12.10 2.21 37.19
C ILE A 22 -10.84 1.47 36.72
N ALA A 23 -10.33 0.50 37.51
CA ALA A 23 -9.17 -0.30 37.15
C ALA A 23 -9.41 -1.20 35.91
N LEU A 24 -10.65 -1.66 35.69
CA LEU A 24 -11.04 -2.40 34.47
C LEU A 24 -11.24 -1.45 33.27
N ASN A 25 -11.52 -0.17 33.48
CA ASN A 25 -11.62 0.84 32.43
C ASN A 25 -10.22 1.40 32.02
N ASP A 26 -9.20 1.26 32.87
CA ASP A 26 -7.83 1.73 32.58
C ASP A 26 -7.10 0.92 31.51
N HIS A 27 -7.75 -0.08 30.89
CA HIS A 27 -7.16 -0.90 29.82
C HIS A 27 -7.74 -0.64 28.43
N ILE A 28 -8.68 0.28 28.26
CA ILE A 28 -9.17 0.64 26.93
C ILE A 28 -8.17 1.60 26.30
N TYR A 29 -7.45 1.11 25.30
CA TYR A 29 -6.54 1.93 24.53
C TYR A 29 -7.34 2.81 23.55
N ASN A 30 -7.09 4.12 23.59
CA ASN A 30 -7.67 5.05 22.62
C ASN A 30 -6.73 5.21 21.43
N PHE A 31 -7.30 5.25 20.24
CA PHE A 31 -6.55 5.54 19.01
C PHE A 31 -5.74 6.83 19.15
N ASN A 32 -4.49 6.77 18.71
CA ASN A 32 -3.59 7.91 18.81
C ASN A 32 -2.91 8.17 17.44
N ALA A 33 -3.36 9.22 16.75
CA ALA A 33 -2.83 9.62 15.45
C ALA A 33 -1.33 9.96 15.50
N GLU A 34 -0.82 10.48 16.60
CA GLU A 34 0.61 10.75 16.77
C GLU A 34 1.45 9.46 16.78
N ASN A 35 0.90 8.35 17.28
CA ASN A 35 1.55 7.06 17.18
C ASN A 35 1.57 6.56 15.75
N VAL A 36 0.52 6.83 14.97
CA VAL A 36 0.51 6.53 13.52
C VAL A 36 1.64 7.29 12.84
N VAL A 37 1.76 8.60 13.05
CA VAL A 37 2.85 9.42 12.48
C VAL A 37 4.24 8.91 12.89
N LYS A 38 4.42 8.50 14.16
CA LYS A 38 5.69 7.90 14.62
C LYS A 38 6.01 6.58 13.88
N ASN A 39 5.01 5.75 13.68
CA ASN A 39 5.19 4.49 12.96
C ASN A 39 5.47 4.74 11.47
N ILE A 40 4.79 5.72 10.84
CA ILE A 40 5.09 6.17 9.47
C ILE A 40 6.56 6.60 9.37
N LYS A 41 7.00 7.50 10.24
CA LYS A 41 8.41 7.96 10.29
C LYS A 41 9.39 6.80 10.44
N TYR A 42 9.04 5.80 11.22
CA TYR A 42 9.88 4.61 11.41
C TYR A 42 9.94 3.76 10.13
N LEU A 43 8.77 3.37 9.58
CA LEU A 43 8.68 2.51 8.40
C LEU A 43 9.18 3.18 7.11
N SER A 44 9.10 4.51 7.01
CA SER A 44 9.63 5.30 5.89
C SER A 44 11.04 5.84 6.14
N SER A 45 11.75 5.34 7.16
CA SER A 45 13.14 5.74 7.37
C SER A 45 14.09 5.06 6.36
N SER A 46 15.29 5.64 6.19
CA SER A 46 16.32 5.07 5.31
C SER A 46 16.71 3.63 5.64
N SER A 47 16.52 3.19 6.89
CA SER A 47 16.78 1.81 7.31
C SER A 47 15.86 0.77 6.67
N PHE A 48 14.76 1.20 6.06
CA PHE A 48 13.84 0.32 5.34
C PHE A 48 13.97 0.42 3.82
N GLU A 49 14.86 1.28 3.31
CA GLU A 49 15.19 1.44 1.89
C GLU A 49 13.98 1.37 0.94
N GLY A 50 12.82 1.92 1.38
CA GLY A 50 11.59 1.91 0.61
C GLY A 50 10.91 0.55 0.48
N ARG A 51 11.24 -0.44 1.31
CA ARG A 51 10.47 -1.69 1.53
C ARG A 51 10.09 -2.47 0.27
N ARG A 52 10.94 -2.44 -0.78
CA ARG A 52 10.65 -3.14 -2.05
C ARG A 52 10.30 -4.59 -1.81
N SER A 53 9.22 -5.05 -2.40
CA SER A 53 8.79 -6.45 -2.34
C SER A 53 9.93 -7.43 -2.66
N GLY A 54 10.21 -8.33 -1.74
CA GLY A 54 11.28 -9.33 -1.86
C GLY A 54 12.67 -8.88 -1.41
N SER A 55 12.84 -7.64 -0.95
CA SER A 55 14.07 -7.16 -0.30
C SER A 55 14.16 -7.62 1.17
N GLU A 56 15.33 -7.47 1.77
CA GLU A 56 15.53 -7.76 3.20
C GLU A 56 14.70 -6.81 4.08
N GLU A 57 14.55 -5.55 3.68
CA GLU A 57 13.76 -4.54 4.39
C GLU A 57 12.25 -4.83 4.32
N ASN A 58 11.78 -5.40 3.21
CA ASN A 58 10.41 -5.88 3.10
C ASN A 58 10.16 -7.07 4.03
N ILE A 59 11.11 -8.01 4.10
CA ILE A 59 11.06 -9.13 5.05
C ILE A 59 11.09 -8.60 6.49
N LEU A 60 11.97 -7.66 6.82
CA LEU A 60 12.03 -7.02 8.13
C LEU A 60 10.71 -6.36 8.50
N THR A 61 10.10 -5.62 7.55
CA THR A 61 8.79 -4.98 7.74
C THR A 61 7.71 -6.01 8.07
N SER A 62 7.67 -7.12 7.33
CA SER A 62 6.71 -8.20 7.56
C SER A 62 6.85 -8.81 8.97
N GLU A 63 8.09 -9.01 9.45
CA GLU A 63 8.35 -9.52 10.80
C GLU A 63 7.93 -8.54 11.90
N ILE A 64 8.13 -7.22 11.68
CA ILE A 64 7.68 -6.16 12.61
C ILE A 64 6.16 -6.20 12.73
N ILE A 65 5.43 -6.23 11.61
CA ILE A 65 3.97 -6.28 11.59
C ILE A 65 3.46 -7.54 12.29
N LYS A 66 4.03 -8.70 11.94
CA LYS A 66 3.69 -9.99 12.57
C LYS A 66 3.89 -9.96 14.08
N ASN A 67 5.02 -9.43 14.53
CA ASN A 67 5.31 -9.34 15.96
C ASN A 67 4.39 -8.33 16.66
N LYS A 68 3.97 -7.25 15.97
CA LYS A 68 2.96 -6.33 16.50
C LYS A 68 1.62 -7.05 16.70
N PHE A 69 1.12 -7.78 15.71
CA PHE A 69 -0.13 -8.55 15.84
C PHE A 69 -0.06 -9.57 17.00
N LYS A 70 1.06 -10.29 17.13
CA LYS A 70 1.28 -11.19 18.27
C LYS A 70 1.27 -10.45 19.62
N GLY A 71 1.97 -9.31 19.69
CA GLY A 71 2.03 -8.47 20.90
C GLY A 71 0.66 -7.93 21.32
N LEU A 72 -0.21 -7.65 20.37
CA LEU A 72 -1.60 -7.26 20.57
C LEU A 72 -2.52 -8.44 20.92
N LYS A 73 -1.99 -9.67 20.94
CA LYS A 73 -2.74 -10.92 21.19
C LYS A 73 -3.89 -11.15 20.20
N LEU A 74 -3.77 -10.68 18.97
CA LEU A 74 -4.67 -11.12 17.90
C LEU A 74 -4.49 -12.64 17.73
N SER A 75 -5.55 -13.35 17.39
CA SER A 75 -5.42 -14.76 16.99
C SER A 75 -4.84 -14.83 15.57
N PRO A 76 -4.05 -15.89 15.24
CA PRO A 76 -3.64 -16.11 13.87
C PRO A 76 -4.87 -16.49 13.01
N TYR A 77 -5.04 -15.86 11.85
CA TYR A 77 -6.09 -16.26 10.92
C TYR A 77 -5.71 -17.60 10.27
N LYS A 78 -6.66 -18.56 10.20
CA LYS A 78 -6.40 -19.93 9.71
C LYS A 78 -5.15 -20.59 10.31
N ASN A 79 -4.92 -20.36 11.61
CA ASN A 79 -3.79 -20.91 12.38
C ASN A 79 -2.40 -20.37 11.98
N SER A 80 -2.31 -19.34 11.16
CA SER A 80 -1.06 -18.69 10.78
C SER A 80 -1.18 -17.16 10.78
N TYR A 81 -0.11 -16.48 11.22
CA TYR A 81 0.03 -15.04 11.04
C TYR A 81 0.58 -14.66 9.65
N THR A 82 1.02 -15.64 8.87
CA THR A 82 1.59 -15.46 7.55
C THR A 82 0.86 -16.30 6.52
N GLU A 83 0.56 -15.72 5.38
CA GLU A 83 0.10 -16.41 4.19
C GLU A 83 1.17 -16.25 3.11
N GLU A 84 1.80 -17.36 2.71
CA GLU A 84 2.93 -17.37 1.77
C GLU A 84 2.45 -17.46 0.33
N PHE A 85 3.08 -16.68 -0.57
CA PHE A 85 2.88 -16.78 -2.00
C PHE A 85 4.21 -16.55 -2.76
N ILE A 86 4.25 -16.93 -4.03
CA ILE A 86 5.42 -16.78 -4.88
C ILE A 86 5.08 -15.83 -6.02
N THR A 87 5.94 -14.84 -6.23
CA THR A 87 5.83 -13.92 -7.36
C THR A 87 7.21 -13.53 -7.88
N THR A 88 7.26 -12.96 -9.08
CA THR A 88 8.48 -12.41 -9.65
C THR A 88 8.71 -11.01 -9.09
N CYS A 89 9.88 -10.78 -8.52
CA CYS A 89 10.31 -9.49 -7.98
C CYS A 89 11.53 -8.95 -8.74
N PRO A 90 11.63 -7.63 -8.97
CA PRO A 90 12.84 -6.99 -9.42
C PRO A 90 13.86 -6.95 -8.28
N VAL A 91 15.00 -7.58 -8.48
CA VAL A 91 16.11 -7.60 -7.53
C VAL A 91 17.23 -6.75 -8.10
N LYS A 92 17.65 -5.74 -7.34
CA LYS A 92 18.77 -4.88 -7.71
C LYS A 92 20.10 -5.63 -7.63
N THR A 93 20.99 -5.36 -8.57
CA THR A 93 22.39 -5.88 -8.56
C THR A 93 23.36 -4.77 -8.18
N ASP A 94 24.60 -5.13 -7.85
CA ASP A 94 25.64 -4.16 -7.47
C ASP A 94 26.28 -3.43 -8.68
N GLU A 95 25.78 -3.69 -9.88
CA GLU A 95 26.30 -3.11 -11.11
C GLU A 95 25.80 -1.68 -11.31
N THR A 96 26.52 -0.91 -12.14
CA THR A 96 26.17 0.50 -12.39
C THR A 96 25.28 0.64 -13.61
N VAL A 97 24.18 1.39 -13.46
CA VAL A 97 23.33 1.79 -14.60
C VAL A 97 24.10 2.62 -15.60
N TYR A 98 23.89 2.36 -16.87
CA TYR A 98 24.41 3.21 -17.94
C TYR A 98 23.55 3.19 -19.19
N PHE A 99 23.65 4.25 -19.97
CA PHE A 99 23.17 4.32 -21.33
C PHE A 99 24.28 4.93 -22.21
N LYS A 100 24.93 4.11 -23.02
CA LYS A 100 26.07 4.45 -23.83
C LYS A 100 25.68 4.61 -25.29
N ILE A 101 26.14 5.67 -25.93
CA ILE A 101 26.07 5.91 -27.36
C ILE A 101 27.50 5.87 -27.90
N PHE A 102 27.79 5.06 -28.93
CA PHE A 102 29.16 4.89 -29.38
C PHE A 102 29.27 4.49 -30.88
N ASN A 103 30.42 4.71 -31.42
CA ASN A 103 30.93 4.17 -32.69
C ASN A 103 32.41 3.80 -32.54
N ASP A 104 33.09 3.49 -33.64
CA ASP A 104 34.52 3.08 -33.62
C ASP A 104 35.45 4.15 -33.05
N ASN A 105 35.07 5.43 -33.10
CA ASN A 105 35.97 6.57 -32.80
C ASN A 105 35.61 7.26 -31.48
N GLU A 106 34.39 7.22 -31.02
CA GLU A 106 33.89 7.99 -29.87
C GLU A 106 32.82 7.26 -29.07
N SER A 107 32.72 7.62 -27.81
CA SER A 107 31.62 7.19 -26.96
C SER A 107 31.19 8.31 -26.05
N GLU A 108 29.87 8.38 -25.78
CA GLU A 108 29.23 9.29 -24.82
C GLU A 108 28.20 8.55 -24.01
N TYR A 109 27.83 9.11 -22.87
CA TYR A 109 26.79 8.54 -21.99
C TYR A 109 25.66 9.54 -21.81
N LEU A 110 24.42 9.03 -21.88
CA LEU A 110 23.27 9.76 -21.39
C LEU A 110 23.30 9.81 -19.87
N LYS A 111 22.78 10.90 -19.32
CA LYS A 111 22.75 11.11 -17.87
C LYS A 111 21.48 10.55 -17.27
N TYR A 112 21.64 9.61 -16.35
CA TYR A 112 20.54 9.06 -15.59
C TYR A 112 19.84 10.13 -14.75
N GLY A 113 18.50 10.12 -14.72
CA GLY A 113 17.68 11.10 -14.01
C GLY A 113 17.56 12.47 -14.71
N GLU A 114 18.38 12.74 -15.76
CA GLU A 114 18.29 13.95 -16.59
C GLU A 114 17.86 13.62 -18.03
N ASP A 115 18.45 12.61 -18.65
CA ASP A 115 18.15 12.21 -20.04
C ASP A 115 17.21 11.00 -20.08
N TYR A 116 17.35 10.08 -19.14
CA TYR A 116 16.57 8.84 -19.10
C TYR A 116 16.41 8.30 -17.68
N LYS A 117 15.42 7.42 -17.52
CA LYS A 117 15.20 6.59 -16.33
C LYS A 117 14.50 5.29 -16.71
N GLU A 118 14.79 4.21 -16.00
CA GLU A 118 14.07 2.96 -16.15
C GLU A 118 12.61 3.09 -15.73
N ASP A 119 11.75 2.38 -16.45
CA ASP A 119 10.37 2.13 -16.04
C ASP A 119 10.21 0.62 -15.84
N MET A 120 9.94 0.21 -14.62
CA MET A 120 9.92 -1.20 -14.22
C MET A 120 8.60 -1.91 -14.57
N ILE A 121 7.72 -1.25 -15.32
CA ILE A 121 6.43 -1.79 -15.75
C ILE A 121 6.63 -3.06 -16.51
N ASN A 122 7.14 -3.92 -16.69
CA ASN A 122 7.33 -5.12 -17.47
C ASN A 122 8.81 -5.38 -17.77
N PHE A 123 9.59 -5.35 -16.73
CA PHE A 123 11.02 -5.57 -16.81
C PHE A 123 11.35 -7.07 -17.04
N LYS A 124 11.75 -7.45 -18.27
CA LYS A 124 12.15 -8.82 -18.65
C LYS A 124 13.63 -8.90 -19.01
N SER A 125 14.22 -7.80 -19.46
CA SER A 125 15.64 -7.71 -19.83
C SER A 125 16.28 -6.54 -19.12
N ASN A 126 17.52 -6.70 -18.69
CA ASN A 126 18.31 -5.66 -18.04
C ASN A 126 19.33 -4.99 -18.99
N SER A 127 19.48 -5.46 -20.19
CA SER A 127 20.41 -4.90 -21.19
C SER A 127 19.79 -4.95 -22.57
N PHE A 128 20.10 -3.94 -23.39
CA PHE A 128 19.66 -3.91 -24.77
C PHE A 128 20.64 -3.11 -25.65
N THR A 129 21.14 -3.75 -26.72
CA THR A 129 22.01 -3.09 -27.70
C THR A 129 21.27 -2.92 -29.01
N PHE A 130 21.32 -1.74 -29.62
CA PHE A 130 20.65 -1.46 -30.88
C PHE A 130 21.35 -0.37 -31.70
N SER A 131 21.02 -0.32 -32.98
CA SER A 131 21.52 0.66 -33.95
C SER A 131 20.47 0.94 -35.02
N ASN A 132 20.74 1.83 -35.96
CA ASN A 132 19.86 2.07 -37.10
C ASN A 132 19.71 0.88 -38.08
N LYS A 133 20.41 -0.23 -37.84
CA LYS A 133 20.27 -1.50 -38.63
C LYS A 133 19.14 -2.36 -38.12
N ASP A 134 18.65 -2.09 -36.91
CA ASP A 134 17.57 -2.84 -36.28
C ASP A 134 16.20 -2.34 -36.74
N LYS A 135 15.16 -3.07 -36.38
CA LYS A 135 13.77 -2.64 -36.66
C LYS A 135 13.38 -1.57 -35.65
N ILE A 136 13.35 -0.31 -36.10
CA ILE A 136 13.01 0.85 -35.27
C ILE A 136 11.76 1.52 -35.83
N ASN A 137 10.80 1.77 -34.94
CA ASN A 137 9.62 2.59 -35.20
C ASN A 137 9.70 3.84 -34.35
N ILE A 138 9.77 4.99 -34.97
CA ILE A 138 9.83 6.30 -34.32
C ILE A 138 8.48 6.97 -34.43
N PHE A 139 7.90 7.33 -33.30
CA PHE A 139 6.66 8.08 -33.15
C PHE A 139 6.96 9.44 -32.53
N SER A 140 5.98 10.33 -32.47
CA SER A 140 6.15 11.66 -31.88
C SER A 140 6.57 11.66 -30.39
N THR A 141 6.16 10.63 -29.65
CA THR A 141 6.37 10.52 -28.20
C THR A 141 6.99 9.19 -27.77
N SER A 142 7.43 8.35 -28.71
CA SER A 142 8.02 7.06 -28.36
C SER A 142 8.91 6.50 -29.49
N ILE A 143 9.83 5.63 -29.10
CA ILE A 143 10.68 4.86 -30.02
C ILE A 143 10.56 3.40 -29.61
N ALA A 144 10.14 2.55 -30.53
CA ALA A 144 10.08 1.11 -30.31
C ALA A 144 11.18 0.43 -31.13
N VAL A 145 11.99 -0.39 -30.47
CA VAL A 145 13.09 -1.14 -31.06
C VAL A 145 12.82 -2.62 -30.92
N SER A 146 13.16 -3.39 -31.96
CA SER A 146 13.07 -4.85 -31.95
C SER A 146 14.25 -5.44 -32.71
N ASN A 147 14.93 -6.41 -32.08
CA ASN A 147 16.01 -7.19 -32.68
C ASN A 147 16.09 -8.58 -32.01
N ASP A 148 17.22 -9.29 -32.19
CA ASP A 148 17.42 -10.64 -31.65
C ASP A 148 17.55 -10.68 -30.12
N GLU A 149 17.86 -9.51 -29.44
CA GLU A 149 17.89 -9.39 -27.99
C GLU A 149 16.49 -9.24 -27.38
N GLY A 150 15.48 -8.84 -28.18
CA GLY A 150 14.10 -8.66 -27.74
C GLY A 150 13.46 -7.37 -28.23
N THR A 151 12.68 -6.73 -27.34
CA THR A 151 11.89 -5.53 -27.64
C THR A 151 12.09 -4.45 -26.54
N LEU A 152 12.39 -3.24 -27.00
CA LEU A 152 12.64 -2.08 -26.12
C LEU A 152 11.68 -0.95 -26.50
N LEU A 153 11.05 -0.33 -25.51
CA LEU A 153 10.25 0.86 -25.67
C LEU A 153 10.90 2.04 -24.95
N PHE A 154 11.12 3.10 -25.66
CA PHE A 154 11.33 4.43 -25.08
C PHE A 154 10.06 5.24 -25.19
N TYR A 155 9.68 5.96 -24.15
CA TYR A 155 8.62 6.94 -24.20
C TYR A 155 9.09 8.30 -23.67
N LEU A 156 8.57 9.36 -24.26
CA LEU A 156 8.83 10.72 -23.81
C LEU A 156 8.01 11.00 -22.55
N ALA A 157 8.68 11.26 -21.45
CA ALA A 157 8.05 11.60 -20.19
C ALA A 157 7.29 12.93 -20.29
N GLN A 158 6.11 12.98 -19.72
CA GLN A 158 5.30 14.19 -19.71
C GLN A 158 6.01 15.28 -18.88
N ASN A 159 6.17 16.48 -19.43
CA ASN A 159 6.87 17.58 -18.80
C ASN A 159 8.30 17.25 -18.35
N ASP A 160 8.96 16.30 -19.02
CA ASP A 160 10.27 15.76 -18.66
C ASP A 160 10.34 15.15 -17.23
N ASP A 161 9.21 14.73 -16.68
CA ASP A 161 9.14 14.07 -15.39
C ASP A 161 9.57 12.60 -15.52
N LEU A 162 10.81 12.33 -15.11
CA LEU A 162 11.40 11.00 -15.09
C LEU A 162 11.08 10.27 -13.77
N SER A 163 9.80 10.09 -13.47
CA SER A 163 9.37 9.33 -12.30
C SER A 163 9.74 7.85 -12.42
N PHE A 164 10.09 7.25 -11.29
CA PHE A 164 10.35 5.82 -11.22
C PHE A 164 9.04 5.07 -10.96
N ARG A 165 8.85 3.98 -11.71
CA ARG A 165 7.71 3.10 -11.52
C ARG A 165 8.20 1.67 -11.38
N SER A 166 7.75 0.96 -10.37
CA SER A 166 8.07 -0.45 -10.16
C SER A 166 6.88 -1.38 -10.37
N SER A 167 5.73 -0.84 -10.73
CA SER A 167 4.51 -1.62 -10.92
C SER A 167 4.57 -2.50 -12.17
N PHE A 168 4.33 -3.80 -11.99
CA PHE A 168 4.23 -4.80 -13.07
C PHE A 168 2.77 -5.04 -13.51
N MET A 169 1.92 -4.04 -13.39
CA MET A 169 0.48 -4.18 -13.65
C MET A 169 0.11 -4.43 -15.11
N CYS A 170 1.03 -4.19 -16.04
CA CYS A 170 0.77 -4.32 -17.47
C CYS A 170 1.61 -5.42 -18.10
N GLU A 171 0.99 -6.36 -18.78
CA GLU A 171 1.64 -7.25 -19.72
C GLU A 171 1.95 -6.52 -21.04
N LEU A 172 2.89 -5.58 -20.99
CA LEU A 172 3.38 -4.94 -22.20
C LEU A 172 4.15 -5.94 -23.06
N ARG A 173 4.14 -5.71 -24.37
CA ARG A 173 4.90 -6.54 -25.34
C ARG A 173 6.40 -6.26 -25.32
N PHE A 174 6.86 -5.31 -24.52
CA PHE A 174 8.24 -4.88 -24.47
C PHE A 174 8.97 -5.57 -23.32
N ASP A 175 10.25 -5.93 -23.54
CA ASP A 175 11.08 -6.58 -22.55
C ASP A 175 11.79 -5.59 -21.63
N LEU A 176 11.97 -4.35 -22.11
CA LEU A 176 12.50 -3.22 -21.34
C LEU A 176 11.75 -1.95 -21.73
N VAL A 177 11.47 -1.09 -20.76
CA VAL A 177 10.82 0.21 -20.95
C VAL A 177 11.65 1.29 -20.29
N ILE A 178 11.89 2.40 -20.99
CA ILE A 178 12.72 3.53 -20.53
C ILE A 178 11.97 4.83 -20.78
N ALA A 179 11.83 5.62 -19.74
CA ALA A 179 11.37 7.00 -19.83
C ALA A 179 12.52 7.91 -20.32
N LEU A 180 12.22 8.82 -21.20
CA LEU A 180 13.16 9.81 -21.74
C LEU A 180 12.68 11.22 -21.46
N SER A 181 13.59 12.12 -21.11
CA SER A 181 13.34 13.56 -21.25
C SER A 181 13.37 13.96 -22.72
N SER A 182 12.89 15.17 -23.04
CA SER A 182 12.97 15.74 -24.38
C SER A 182 14.41 15.79 -24.90
N ASN A 183 15.37 16.09 -24.02
CA ASN A 183 16.79 16.10 -24.36
C ASN A 183 17.31 14.68 -24.66
N GLY A 184 17.00 13.71 -23.80
CA GLY A 184 17.37 12.31 -24.01
C GLY A 184 16.78 11.73 -25.29
N TYR A 185 15.52 12.03 -25.56
CA TYR A 185 14.85 11.61 -26.80
C TYR A 185 15.58 12.13 -28.05
N ASN A 186 15.91 13.43 -28.09
CA ASN A 186 16.61 14.03 -29.22
C ASN A 186 18.02 13.46 -29.41
N LYS A 187 18.78 13.23 -28.33
CA LYS A 187 20.10 12.58 -28.38
C LYS A 187 20.04 11.20 -29.01
N ILE A 188 19.02 10.37 -28.65
CA ILE A 188 18.83 9.04 -29.26
C ILE A 188 18.53 9.16 -30.75
N ILE A 189 17.62 10.06 -31.12
CA ILE A 189 17.28 10.28 -32.54
C ILE A 189 18.51 10.70 -33.36
N ASP A 190 19.31 11.61 -32.86
CA ASP A 190 20.50 12.11 -33.54
C ASP A 190 21.59 11.02 -33.62
N ALA A 191 21.75 10.22 -32.58
CA ALA A 191 22.68 9.08 -32.60
C ALA A 191 22.27 8.04 -33.66
N LEU A 192 20.98 7.71 -33.76
CA LEU A 192 20.45 6.80 -34.77
C LEU A 192 20.63 7.33 -36.19
N LYS A 193 20.39 8.62 -36.43
CA LYS A 193 20.67 9.29 -37.73
C LYS A 193 22.15 9.25 -38.08
N ALA A 194 23.04 9.40 -37.09
CA ALA A 194 24.49 9.32 -37.28
C ALA A 194 25.03 7.89 -37.41
N GLY A 195 24.17 6.88 -37.35
CA GLY A 195 24.57 5.46 -37.47
C GLY A 195 25.34 4.92 -36.27
N LYS A 196 25.23 5.59 -35.09
CA LYS A 196 25.85 5.13 -33.85
C LYS A 196 25.13 3.91 -33.28
N THR A 197 25.83 3.14 -32.48
CA THR A 197 25.27 2.05 -31.67
C THR A 197 24.92 2.57 -30.29
N LEU A 198 23.81 2.09 -29.74
CA LEU A 198 23.32 2.45 -28.44
C LEU A 198 23.21 1.18 -27.57
N ASN A 199 23.68 1.27 -26.33
CA ASN A 199 23.59 0.18 -25.38
C ASN A 199 23.12 0.73 -24.02
N VAL A 200 22.04 0.17 -23.49
CA VAL A 200 21.50 0.50 -22.17
C VAL A 200 21.63 -0.70 -21.25
N TYR A 201 21.95 -0.46 -20.01
CA TYR A 201 22.00 -1.43 -18.94
C TYR A 201 21.31 -0.90 -17.69
N ILE A 202 20.39 -1.69 -17.13
CA ILE A 202 19.63 -1.42 -15.91
C ILE A 202 20.00 -2.48 -14.87
N PRO A 203 20.52 -2.12 -13.67
CA PRO A 203 21.06 -3.07 -12.71
C PRO A 203 19.96 -3.77 -11.89
N PHE A 204 19.02 -4.38 -12.57
CA PHE A 204 17.98 -5.23 -11.99
C PHE A 204 17.91 -6.58 -12.70
N LYS A 205 17.43 -7.58 -12.00
CA LYS A 205 17.07 -8.88 -12.55
C LYS A 205 15.77 -9.36 -11.93
N ASN A 206 15.02 -10.15 -12.66
CA ASN A 206 13.81 -10.78 -12.15
C ASN A 206 14.14 -12.08 -11.42
N GLU A 207 13.66 -12.23 -10.20
CA GLU A 207 13.78 -13.45 -9.42
C GLU A 207 12.42 -13.87 -8.86
N ALA A 208 12.13 -15.17 -8.88
CA ALA A 208 11.01 -15.71 -8.13
C ALA A 208 11.31 -15.61 -6.63
N LYS A 209 10.49 -14.88 -5.90
CA LYS A 209 10.61 -14.69 -4.45
C LYS A 209 9.38 -15.25 -3.74
N LYS A 210 9.62 -15.84 -2.58
CA LYS A 210 8.56 -16.18 -1.64
C LYS A 210 8.28 -14.95 -0.78
N LEU A 211 7.07 -14.42 -0.88
CA LEU A 211 6.58 -13.29 -0.10
C LEU A 211 5.50 -13.75 0.88
N VAL A 212 5.13 -12.87 1.79
CA VAL A 212 4.09 -13.12 2.79
C VAL A 212 3.12 -11.95 2.89
N ASN A 213 1.82 -12.24 2.98
CA ASN A 213 0.85 -11.36 3.63
C ASN A 213 0.88 -11.65 5.14
N ILE A 214 0.65 -10.63 5.96
CA ILE A 214 0.58 -10.79 7.42
C ILE A 214 -0.86 -10.61 7.87
N GLN A 215 -1.36 -11.56 8.63
CA GLN A 215 -2.78 -11.62 8.99
C GLN A 215 -3.00 -11.89 10.47
N GLY A 216 -4.07 -11.31 11.01
CA GLY A 216 -4.49 -11.54 12.38
C GLY A 216 -5.98 -11.32 12.53
N ILE A 217 -6.62 -11.93 13.51
CA ILE A 217 -8.07 -11.85 13.70
C ILE A 217 -8.43 -11.53 15.16
N ILE A 218 -9.43 -10.67 15.32
CA ILE A 218 -10.24 -10.56 16.54
C ILE A 218 -11.52 -11.35 16.29
N GLU A 219 -11.65 -12.50 16.94
CA GLU A 219 -12.79 -13.38 16.75
C GLU A 219 -14.09 -12.77 17.27
N GLY A 220 -15.11 -12.81 16.44
CA GLY A 220 -16.47 -12.40 16.80
C GLY A 220 -17.19 -13.41 17.67
N SER A 221 -18.26 -12.97 18.33
CA SER A 221 -19.14 -13.84 19.14
C SER A 221 -20.12 -14.63 18.29
N ASP A 222 -20.39 -14.22 17.05
CA ASP A 222 -21.31 -14.85 16.11
C ASP A 222 -20.56 -15.30 14.85
N PRO A 223 -20.17 -16.58 14.76
CA PRO A 223 -19.43 -17.12 13.62
C PRO A 223 -20.27 -17.25 12.34
N SER A 224 -21.59 -17.02 12.40
CA SER A 224 -22.47 -17.03 11.21
C SER A 224 -22.37 -15.74 10.40
N LEU A 225 -21.84 -14.68 10.99
CA LEU A 225 -21.65 -13.39 10.33
C LEU A 225 -20.33 -13.39 9.56
N ALA A 226 -20.38 -12.97 8.31
CA ALA A 226 -19.18 -12.75 7.52
C ALA A 226 -18.24 -11.71 8.21
N PRO A 227 -16.93 -11.90 8.21
CA PRO A 227 -16.00 -10.98 8.87
C PRO A 227 -15.97 -9.61 8.18
N LEU A 228 -15.49 -8.59 8.93
CA LEU A 228 -15.01 -7.34 8.36
C LEU A 228 -13.52 -7.49 8.12
N LEU A 229 -13.05 -7.16 6.91
CA LEU A 229 -11.63 -7.12 6.57
C LEU A 229 -11.13 -5.69 6.58
N LEU A 230 -9.96 -5.48 7.22
CA LEU A 230 -9.23 -4.23 7.25
C LEU A 230 -7.85 -4.51 6.67
N THR A 231 -7.50 -3.84 5.57
CA THR A 231 -6.29 -4.13 4.81
C THR A 231 -5.45 -2.87 4.55
N ALA A 232 -4.16 -3.05 4.35
CA ALA A 232 -3.23 -2.05 3.83
C ALA A 232 -2.00 -2.77 3.29
N HIS A 233 -1.40 -2.30 2.20
CA HIS A 233 -0.12 -2.85 1.78
C HIS A 233 1.06 -2.20 2.53
N PHE A 234 2.16 -2.94 2.68
CA PHE A 234 3.33 -2.48 3.41
C PHE A 234 4.60 -2.38 2.55
N ASP A 235 4.57 -2.88 1.32
CA ASP A 235 5.64 -2.70 0.36
C ASP A 235 5.61 -1.31 -0.27
N HIS A 236 6.70 -0.91 -0.91
CA HIS A 236 6.81 0.27 -1.75
C HIS A 236 7.93 0.07 -2.78
N LEU A 237 8.38 1.12 -3.47
CA LEU A 237 9.24 1.02 -4.65
C LEU A 237 10.70 0.66 -4.37
N GLY A 238 11.18 0.83 -3.14
CA GLY A 238 12.59 0.61 -2.82
C GLY A 238 13.50 1.74 -3.27
N SER A 239 14.63 1.43 -3.92
CA SER A 239 15.54 2.40 -4.50
C SER A 239 15.69 2.20 -6.01
N ASP A 240 15.93 3.29 -6.76
CA ASP A 240 16.21 3.23 -8.19
C ASP A 240 17.63 2.74 -8.51
N SER A 241 18.00 2.75 -9.80
CA SER A 241 19.30 2.30 -10.27
C SER A 241 20.48 3.11 -9.73
N GLN A 242 20.27 4.34 -9.26
CA GLN A 242 21.29 5.19 -8.63
C GLN A 242 21.20 5.24 -7.09
N ASN A 243 20.44 4.36 -6.45
CA ASN A 243 20.24 4.31 -5.01
C ASN A 243 19.46 5.50 -4.42
N ASN A 244 18.68 6.23 -5.22
CA ASN A 244 17.71 7.16 -4.66
C ASN A 244 16.59 6.37 -4.00
N ILE A 245 16.38 6.58 -2.70
CA ILE A 245 15.39 5.86 -1.92
C ILE A 245 14.02 6.52 -2.12
N TYR A 246 13.02 5.71 -2.41
CA TYR A 246 11.61 6.06 -2.41
C TYR A 246 11.04 5.66 -1.06
N TYR A 247 10.87 6.63 -0.17
CA TYR A 247 10.59 6.36 1.24
C TYR A 247 9.18 5.80 1.48
N GLY A 248 8.20 6.21 0.65
CA GLY A 248 6.84 5.72 0.75
C GLY A 248 6.21 6.01 2.11
N ALA A 249 6.23 7.27 2.56
CA ALA A 249 5.63 7.66 3.82
C ALA A 249 4.11 7.71 3.71
N LEU A 250 3.60 8.38 2.69
CA LEU A 250 2.19 8.38 2.36
C LEU A 250 1.80 7.06 1.71
N ASP A 251 2.57 6.58 0.74
CA ASP A 251 2.37 5.34 -0.02
C ASP A 251 3.37 4.24 0.38
N ASN A 252 3.06 3.26 1.24
CA ASN A 252 1.86 3.21 2.06
C ASN A 252 2.23 2.87 3.51
N ALA A 253 3.33 3.50 4.02
CA ALA A 253 3.61 3.42 5.46
C ALA A 253 2.44 4.02 6.27
N SER A 254 1.68 4.96 5.69
CA SER A 254 0.54 5.61 6.32
C SER A 254 -0.60 4.63 6.58
N GLY A 255 -1.09 3.94 5.55
CA GLY A 255 -2.14 2.94 5.68
C GLY A 255 -1.73 1.76 6.56
N THR A 256 -0.49 1.26 6.40
CA THR A 256 0.07 0.20 7.25
C THR A 256 0.09 0.64 8.73
N SER A 257 0.59 1.85 9.03
CA SER A 257 0.65 2.36 10.41
C SER A 257 -0.74 2.59 10.99
N PHE A 258 -1.67 3.06 10.17
CA PHE A 258 -3.08 3.23 10.56
C PHE A 258 -3.72 1.88 10.90
N LEU A 259 -3.52 0.87 10.07
CA LEU A 259 -4.01 -0.51 10.30
C LEU A 259 -3.48 -1.06 11.63
N LEU A 260 -2.19 -0.87 11.92
CA LEU A 260 -1.57 -1.33 13.17
C LEU A 260 -2.12 -0.62 14.41
N GLU A 261 -2.35 0.70 14.34
CA GLU A 261 -2.92 1.46 15.44
C GLU A 261 -4.41 1.16 15.64
N LEU A 262 -5.13 0.91 14.55
CA LEU A 262 -6.52 0.46 14.60
C LEU A 262 -6.63 -0.94 15.24
N ALA A 263 -5.73 -1.86 14.88
CA ALA A 263 -5.63 -3.17 15.51
C ALA A 263 -5.34 -3.05 17.01
N ASN A 264 -4.43 -2.16 17.41
CA ASN A 264 -4.12 -1.86 18.81
C ASN A 264 -5.38 -1.38 19.56
N THR A 265 -6.10 -0.42 18.99
CA THR A 265 -7.32 0.13 19.57
C THR A 265 -8.41 -0.95 19.73
N LEU A 266 -8.69 -1.68 18.65
CA LEU A 266 -9.77 -2.66 18.64
C LEU A 266 -9.46 -3.90 19.50
N SER A 267 -8.20 -4.28 19.66
CA SER A 267 -7.79 -5.41 20.51
C SER A 267 -8.08 -5.18 22.01
N THR A 268 -8.26 -3.92 22.42
CA THR A 268 -8.57 -3.56 23.81
C THR A 268 -10.08 -3.42 24.08
N LEU A 269 -10.89 -3.43 23.02
CA LEU A 269 -12.33 -3.41 23.16
C LEU A 269 -12.88 -4.81 23.50
N GLY A 270 -14.09 -4.86 23.97
CA GLY A 270 -14.78 -6.13 24.18
C GLY A 270 -14.93 -6.94 22.87
N LYS A 271 -15.27 -8.21 22.99
CA LYS A 271 -15.45 -9.13 21.87
C LYS A 271 -16.49 -8.58 20.87
N PRO A 272 -16.13 -8.40 19.57
CA PRO A 272 -17.08 -7.92 18.57
C PRO A 272 -18.15 -8.96 18.27
N LYS A 273 -19.25 -8.57 17.63
CA LYS A 273 -20.26 -9.50 17.17
C LYS A 273 -19.75 -10.33 16.00
N ARG A 274 -19.27 -9.69 14.94
CA ARG A 274 -18.59 -10.34 13.81
C ARG A 274 -17.08 -10.28 13.97
N SER A 275 -16.38 -11.24 13.41
CA SER A 275 -14.93 -11.24 13.41
C SER A 275 -14.37 -10.05 12.63
N ILE A 276 -13.19 -9.54 13.04
CA ILE A 276 -12.45 -8.51 12.34
C ILE A 276 -11.10 -9.11 11.95
N ILE A 277 -10.81 -9.18 10.66
CA ILE A 277 -9.56 -9.69 10.12
C ILE A 277 -8.70 -8.49 9.67
N PHE A 278 -7.48 -8.43 10.16
CA PHE A 278 -6.46 -7.46 9.75
C PHE A 278 -5.50 -8.15 8.81
N VAL A 279 -5.25 -7.54 7.65
CA VAL A 279 -4.31 -8.08 6.66
C VAL A 279 -3.37 -6.98 6.20
N ALA A 280 -2.09 -7.10 6.52
CA ALA A 280 -1.06 -6.32 5.87
C ALA A 280 -0.62 -7.06 4.60
N LEU A 281 -0.92 -6.46 3.47
CA LEU A 281 -0.73 -7.01 2.14
C LEU A 281 0.68 -6.71 1.62
N ASN A 282 1.21 -7.55 0.75
CA ASN A 282 2.53 -7.38 0.15
C ASN A 282 2.43 -7.40 -1.37
N ALA A 283 3.39 -6.78 -2.02
CA ALA A 283 3.48 -6.74 -3.48
C ALA A 283 2.26 -6.10 -4.16
N GLU A 284 1.72 -5.05 -3.55
CA GLU A 284 0.76 -4.16 -4.19
C GLU A 284 1.40 -3.51 -5.41
N GLU A 285 2.60 -2.96 -5.25
CA GLU A 285 3.41 -2.27 -6.25
C GLU A 285 3.86 -3.18 -7.40
N LEU A 286 3.77 -4.48 -7.23
CA LEU A 286 3.99 -5.47 -8.29
C LEU A 286 2.70 -5.87 -9.02
N GLY A 287 1.64 -5.10 -8.86
CA GLY A 287 0.32 -5.32 -9.48
C GLY A 287 -0.59 -6.18 -8.61
N LEU A 288 -0.82 -5.76 -7.39
CA LEU A 288 -1.82 -6.32 -6.47
C LEU A 288 -1.62 -7.82 -6.14
N LYS A 289 -0.36 -8.30 -6.17
CA LYS A 289 -0.10 -9.76 -6.08
C LYS A 289 -0.54 -10.36 -4.75
N GLY A 290 -0.29 -9.65 -3.64
CA GLY A 290 -0.66 -10.12 -2.32
C GLY A 290 -2.16 -10.13 -2.10
N SER A 291 -2.85 -9.06 -2.49
CA SER A 291 -4.30 -8.96 -2.34
C SER A 291 -5.05 -9.95 -3.25
N SER A 292 -4.61 -10.12 -4.50
CA SER A 292 -5.18 -11.11 -5.41
C SER A 292 -5.05 -12.52 -4.84
N PHE A 293 -3.82 -12.88 -4.39
CA PHE A 293 -3.60 -14.18 -3.77
C PHE A 293 -4.45 -14.39 -2.52
N PHE A 294 -4.53 -13.37 -1.63
CA PHE A 294 -5.34 -13.45 -0.43
C PHE A 294 -6.83 -13.61 -0.74
N ALA A 295 -7.35 -12.80 -1.65
CA ALA A 295 -8.77 -12.81 -2.00
C ALA A 295 -9.19 -14.15 -2.65
N GLU A 296 -8.40 -14.68 -3.57
CA GLU A 296 -8.65 -15.97 -4.22
C GLU A 296 -8.56 -17.14 -3.25
N ASN A 297 -7.48 -17.22 -2.47
CA ASN A 297 -7.20 -18.32 -1.54
C ASN A 297 -8.21 -18.38 -0.38
N ASN A 298 -8.80 -17.25 -0.01
CA ASN A 298 -9.76 -17.14 1.08
C ASN A 298 -11.21 -16.92 0.62
N TYR A 299 -11.50 -16.98 -0.67
CA TYR A 299 -12.78 -16.59 -1.27
C TYR A 299 -14.00 -17.12 -0.53
N PHE A 300 -14.05 -18.42 -0.24
CA PHE A 300 -15.22 -19.05 0.38
C PHE A 300 -15.52 -18.53 1.80
N ASP A 301 -14.49 -18.07 2.51
CA ASP A 301 -14.62 -17.53 3.87
C ASP A 301 -15.00 -16.05 3.86
N ILE A 302 -14.60 -15.31 2.81
CA ILE A 302 -14.73 -13.86 2.76
C ILE A 302 -15.70 -13.32 1.70
N LYS A 303 -16.29 -14.15 0.85
CA LYS A 303 -17.14 -13.71 -0.28
C LYS A 303 -18.34 -12.83 0.08
N ASN A 304 -18.79 -12.89 1.33
CA ASN A 304 -19.88 -12.05 1.85
C ASN A 304 -19.35 -10.96 2.81
N SER A 305 -18.05 -10.76 2.87
CA SER A 305 -17.40 -9.77 3.72
C SER A 305 -17.52 -8.37 3.14
N LYS A 306 -17.27 -7.39 3.99
CA LYS A 306 -16.90 -6.03 3.58
C LYS A 306 -15.41 -5.87 3.77
N VAL A 307 -14.76 -5.12 2.88
CA VAL A 307 -13.32 -4.85 2.93
C VAL A 307 -13.09 -3.35 2.93
N ILE A 308 -12.35 -2.87 3.90
CA ILE A 308 -11.84 -1.49 3.93
C ILE A 308 -10.33 -1.56 3.80
N ASN A 309 -9.83 -1.11 2.66
CA ASN A 309 -8.40 -0.95 2.41
C ASN A 309 -7.97 0.46 2.77
N PHE A 310 -6.80 0.61 3.37
CA PHE A 310 -6.22 1.89 3.76
C PHE A 310 -4.97 2.14 2.93
N ASP A 311 -5.00 3.21 2.15
CA ASP A 311 -3.92 3.55 1.25
C ASP A 311 -3.78 5.07 1.14
N MET A 312 -2.57 5.59 1.34
CA MET A 312 -2.28 7.02 1.26
C MET A 312 -3.14 7.88 2.21
N ILE A 313 -3.05 7.65 3.53
CA ILE A 313 -3.81 8.37 4.56
C ILE A 313 -2.95 9.44 5.24
N GLY A 314 -3.48 10.66 5.40
CA GLY A 314 -2.89 11.68 6.26
C GLY A 314 -2.44 12.95 5.55
N VAL A 315 -3.12 13.37 4.49
CA VAL A 315 -2.82 14.64 3.80
C VAL A 315 -3.70 15.76 4.33
N GLU A 316 -3.07 16.87 4.73
CA GLU A 316 -3.75 18.07 5.24
C GLU A 316 -4.62 18.73 4.15
N ASN A 317 -5.78 19.22 4.55
CA ASN A 317 -6.72 19.93 3.66
C ASN A 317 -7.16 19.15 2.40
N CYS A 318 -7.02 17.82 2.42
CA CYS A 318 -7.48 16.94 1.37
C CYS A 318 -8.74 16.18 1.82
N PRO A 319 -9.81 16.12 1.01
CA PRO A 319 -11.00 15.35 1.38
C PRO A 319 -10.69 13.86 1.46
N ILE A 320 -11.43 13.14 2.30
CA ILE A 320 -11.37 11.66 2.29
C ILE A 320 -11.89 11.18 0.95
N THR A 321 -11.14 10.33 0.26
CA THR A 321 -11.58 9.71 -0.98
C THR A 321 -11.89 8.24 -0.77
N PHE A 322 -13.06 7.82 -1.18
CA PHE A 322 -13.48 6.42 -1.26
C PHE A 322 -13.30 5.94 -2.69
N ILE A 323 -12.35 5.04 -2.93
CA ILE A 323 -12.11 4.44 -4.24
C ILE A 323 -12.72 3.05 -4.27
N GLN A 324 -13.55 2.78 -5.27
CA GLN A 324 -14.17 1.49 -5.50
C GLN A 324 -13.88 1.02 -6.92
N GLY A 325 -13.85 -0.30 -7.15
CA GLY A 325 -13.60 -0.84 -8.48
C GLY A 325 -14.62 -0.38 -9.52
N VAL A 326 -14.16 -0.17 -10.75
CA VAL A 326 -14.99 0.33 -11.86
C VAL A 326 -16.25 -0.52 -12.10
N GLY A 327 -16.21 -1.82 -11.81
CA GLY A 327 -17.35 -2.74 -11.91
C GLY A 327 -18.46 -2.50 -10.87
N PHE A 328 -18.20 -1.71 -9.84
CA PHE A 328 -19.16 -1.39 -8.77
C PHE A 328 -19.87 -0.04 -8.98
N LYS A 329 -19.55 0.71 -10.02
CA LYS A 329 -20.14 2.03 -10.29
C LYS A 329 -21.67 2.01 -10.39
N ASP A 330 -22.22 0.96 -10.96
CA ASP A 330 -23.67 0.79 -11.14
C ASP A 330 -24.28 -0.16 -10.10
N ASN A 331 -23.49 -0.68 -9.17
CA ASN A 331 -23.91 -1.57 -8.10
C ASN A 331 -23.93 -0.84 -6.76
N SER A 332 -24.95 -1.09 -5.94
CA SER A 332 -25.03 -0.51 -4.60
C SER A 332 -24.04 -1.18 -3.66
N SER A 333 -22.90 -0.54 -3.37
CA SER A 333 -22.00 -0.96 -2.31
C SER A 333 -22.59 -0.60 -0.94
N ASN A 334 -22.71 -1.57 -0.05
CA ASN A 334 -23.18 -1.33 1.29
C ASN A 334 -22.17 -0.56 2.14
N ILE A 335 -20.87 -0.86 1.96
CA ILE A 335 -19.81 -0.19 2.72
C ILE A 335 -19.64 1.27 2.27
N LEU A 336 -19.64 1.54 0.96
CA LEU A 336 -19.57 2.90 0.42
C LEU A 336 -20.74 3.76 0.91
N ASN A 337 -21.97 3.26 0.79
CA ASN A 337 -23.16 3.97 1.24
C ASN A 337 -23.12 4.26 2.75
N SER A 338 -22.62 3.31 3.55
CA SER A 338 -22.51 3.49 5.00
C SER A 338 -21.51 4.56 5.38
N LEU A 339 -20.29 4.51 4.81
CA LEU A 339 -19.24 5.51 5.07
C LEU A 339 -19.62 6.90 4.57
N SER A 340 -20.21 7.00 3.37
CA SER A 340 -20.71 8.25 2.82
C SER A 340 -21.75 8.90 3.72
N ASN A 341 -22.70 8.11 4.26
CA ASN A 341 -23.70 8.60 5.21
C ASN A 341 -23.06 9.09 6.52
N ILE A 342 -21.99 8.45 7.00
CA ILE A 342 -21.25 8.91 8.18
C ILE A 342 -20.59 10.27 7.90
N CYS A 343 -19.93 10.41 6.74
CA CYS A 343 -19.32 11.68 6.34
C CYS A 343 -20.35 12.81 6.23
N LEU A 344 -21.48 12.55 5.58
CA LEU A 344 -22.57 13.53 5.46
C LEU A 344 -23.12 13.98 6.83
N ASN A 345 -23.36 13.02 7.74
CA ASN A 345 -23.88 13.33 9.07
C ASN A 345 -22.89 14.09 9.96
N ASP A 346 -21.59 13.87 9.76
CA ASP A 346 -20.52 14.51 10.54
C ASP A 346 -19.96 15.77 9.87
N SER A 347 -20.47 16.17 8.71
CA SER A 347 -19.93 17.27 7.90
C SER A 347 -18.44 17.09 7.57
N VAL A 348 -18.05 15.86 7.22
CA VAL A 348 -16.70 15.53 6.74
C VAL A 348 -16.72 15.55 5.22
N ASP A 349 -15.81 16.33 4.62
CA ASP A 349 -15.67 16.39 3.17
C ASP A 349 -15.14 15.07 2.62
N TYR A 350 -15.78 14.55 1.57
CA TYR A 350 -15.36 13.33 0.91
C TYR A 350 -15.63 13.34 -0.59
N LEU A 351 -14.89 12.50 -1.31
CA LEU A 351 -15.04 12.21 -2.74
C LEU A 351 -15.30 10.72 -2.94
N VAL A 352 -15.87 10.37 -4.08
CA VAL A 352 -16.03 8.99 -4.54
C VAL A 352 -15.43 8.85 -5.92
N GLU A 353 -14.50 7.91 -6.05
CA GLU A 353 -13.84 7.58 -7.31
C GLU A 353 -14.05 6.10 -7.65
N TYR A 354 -13.98 5.78 -8.95
CA TYR A 354 -14.14 4.40 -9.43
C TYR A 354 -12.93 4.04 -10.29
N GLU A 355 -11.96 3.37 -9.66
CA GLU A 355 -10.70 2.94 -10.27
C GLU A 355 -10.30 1.57 -9.73
N ASN A 356 -9.45 0.84 -10.44
CA ASN A 356 -8.84 -0.40 -9.98
C ASN A 356 -7.37 -0.13 -9.60
N SER A 357 -7.13 0.90 -8.79
CA SER A 357 -5.82 1.50 -8.54
C SER A 357 -5.16 1.07 -7.22
N SER A 358 -5.79 0.19 -6.43
CA SER A 358 -5.25 -0.30 -5.16
C SER A 358 -5.88 -1.65 -4.80
N ASP A 359 -5.49 -2.26 -3.68
CA ASP A 359 -5.83 -3.62 -3.25
C ASP A 359 -7.33 -3.97 -3.21
N HIS A 360 -8.22 -2.97 -3.04
CA HIS A 360 -9.67 -3.20 -3.12
C HIS A 360 -10.10 -3.86 -4.43
N ALA A 361 -9.37 -3.58 -5.52
CA ALA A 361 -9.70 -4.11 -6.84
C ALA A 361 -9.68 -5.65 -6.88
N SER A 362 -8.71 -6.28 -6.23
CA SER A 362 -8.61 -7.74 -6.15
C SER A 362 -9.84 -8.40 -5.51
N PHE A 363 -10.44 -7.73 -4.53
CA PHE A 363 -11.68 -8.20 -3.90
C PHE A 363 -12.89 -7.91 -4.77
N ASN A 364 -12.95 -6.72 -5.38
CA ASN A 364 -14.06 -6.34 -6.26
C ASN A 364 -14.15 -7.24 -7.52
N GLU A 365 -13.03 -7.70 -8.07
CA GLU A 365 -12.99 -8.65 -9.20
C GLU A 365 -13.67 -9.98 -8.86
N LEU A 366 -13.67 -10.37 -7.59
CA LEU A 366 -14.38 -11.55 -7.07
C LEU A 366 -15.80 -11.24 -6.59
N GLY A 367 -16.31 -10.02 -6.79
CA GLY A 367 -17.65 -9.59 -6.37
C GLY A 367 -17.78 -9.31 -4.88
N ILE A 368 -16.67 -9.15 -4.15
CA ILE A 368 -16.67 -8.81 -2.71
C ILE A 368 -16.77 -7.29 -2.58
N ASP A 369 -17.65 -6.80 -1.67
CA ASP A 369 -17.86 -5.38 -1.41
C ASP A 369 -16.64 -4.76 -0.71
N ALA A 370 -15.78 -4.11 -1.48
CA ALA A 370 -14.51 -3.55 -1.05
C ALA A 370 -14.33 -2.12 -1.54
N LEU A 371 -13.67 -1.28 -0.75
CA LEU A 371 -13.21 0.04 -1.16
C LEU A 371 -11.87 0.39 -0.50
N THR A 372 -11.16 1.32 -1.11
CA THR A 372 -10.00 1.99 -0.51
C THR A 372 -10.41 3.33 0.08
N ILE A 373 -9.93 3.61 1.28
CA ILE A 373 -9.96 4.94 1.89
C ILE A 373 -8.59 5.58 1.71
N CYS A 374 -8.54 6.74 1.07
CA CYS A 374 -7.31 7.48 0.85
C CYS A 374 -7.52 9.00 0.93
N HIS A 375 -6.43 9.74 0.77
CA HIS A 375 -6.42 11.14 0.36
C HIS A 375 -5.78 11.21 -1.03
N SER A 376 -6.53 11.63 -2.05
CA SER A 376 -6.11 11.58 -3.46
C SER A 376 -5.08 12.66 -3.83
N ASP A 377 -4.09 12.91 -2.98
CA ASP A 377 -2.94 13.77 -3.31
C ASP A 377 -1.84 12.92 -3.97
N LYS A 378 -1.65 13.13 -5.26
CA LYS A 378 -0.64 12.43 -6.07
C LYS A 378 0.65 13.24 -6.26
N SER A 379 0.83 14.36 -5.53
CA SER A 379 1.96 15.28 -5.75
C SER A 379 3.32 14.68 -5.40
N HIS A 380 3.37 13.74 -4.45
CA HIS A 380 4.58 13.08 -3.99
C HIS A 380 4.62 11.57 -4.26
N ILE A 381 3.54 11.00 -4.81
CA ILE A 381 3.46 9.57 -5.07
C ILE A 381 4.61 9.12 -6.00
N HIS A 382 5.23 8.00 -5.65
CA HIS A 382 6.31 7.40 -6.44
C HIS A 382 7.50 8.36 -6.69
N THR A 383 7.78 9.24 -5.73
CA THR A 383 8.94 10.13 -5.74
C THR A 383 9.76 10.00 -4.44
N PRO A 384 11.06 10.36 -4.47
CA PRO A 384 11.87 10.43 -3.24
C PRO A 384 11.39 11.48 -2.23
N THR A 385 10.44 12.34 -2.63
CA THR A 385 9.87 13.39 -1.77
C THR A 385 8.66 12.91 -0.96
N ASP A 386 8.19 11.67 -1.14
CA ASP A 386 7.17 11.08 -0.27
C ASP A 386 7.76 10.77 1.11
N THR A 387 7.74 11.77 1.97
CA THR A 387 8.32 11.75 3.31
C THR A 387 7.29 12.08 4.39
N VAL A 388 7.61 11.76 5.63
CA VAL A 388 6.72 12.02 6.79
C VAL A 388 6.38 13.50 6.99
N ASP A 389 7.12 14.42 6.37
CA ASP A 389 6.92 15.87 6.52
C ASP A 389 5.57 16.35 5.91
N TYR A 390 4.97 15.56 5.05
CA TYR A 390 3.67 15.82 4.43
C TYR A 390 2.50 15.15 5.16
N ILE A 391 2.76 14.47 6.28
CA ILE A 391 1.73 13.72 7.00
C ILE A 391 1.14 14.57 8.13
N ASP A 392 -0.18 14.71 8.12
CA ASP A 392 -0.97 15.43 9.12
C ASP A 392 -1.74 14.47 10.04
N SER A 393 -1.51 14.57 11.34
CA SER A 393 -2.17 13.73 12.35
C SER A 393 -3.67 14.03 12.51
N ASN A 394 -4.14 15.24 12.20
CA ASN A 394 -5.56 15.59 12.27
C ASN A 394 -6.33 14.94 11.10
N ALA A 395 -5.74 14.91 9.90
CA ALA A 395 -6.29 14.19 8.76
C ALA A 395 -6.43 12.69 9.07
N ILE A 396 -5.38 12.06 9.64
CA ILE A 396 -5.42 10.67 10.12
C ILE A 396 -6.55 10.47 11.14
N ASN A 397 -6.68 11.38 12.12
CA ASN A 397 -7.72 11.29 13.14
C ASN A 397 -9.13 11.46 12.57
N THR A 398 -9.28 12.23 11.49
CA THR A 398 -10.57 12.39 10.79
C THR A 398 -10.98 11.07 10.13
N VAL A 399 -10.05 10.41 9.41
CA VAL A 399 -10.30 9.06 8.85
C VAL A 399 -10.66 8.07 9.96
N TYR A 400 -9.92 8.08 11.07
CA TYR A 400 -10.23 7.21 12.20
C TYR A 400 -11.65 7.40 12.72
N LYS A 401 -12.12 8.65 12.90
CA LYS A 401 -13.48 8.91 13.39
C LYS A 401 -14.55 8.31 12.49
N VAL A 402 -14.39 8.44 11.17
CA VAL A 402 -15.32 7.87 10.18
C VAL A 402 -15.29 6.34 10.23
N VAL A 403 -14.11 5.74 10.15
CA VAL A 403 -13.91 4.29 10.18
C VAL A 403 -14.40 3.65 11.49
N ASN A 404 -14.08 4.27 12.63
CA ASN A 404 -14.49 3.77 13.94
C ASN A 404 -16.01 3.76 14.13
N LYS A 405 -16.74 4.74 13.56
CA LYS A 405 -18.21 4.73 13.57
C LYS A 405 -18.77 3.56 12.76
N GLU A 406 -18.19 3.30 11.58
CA GLU A 406 -18.61 2.14 10.77
C GLU A 406 -18.31 0.82 11.49
N ILE A 407 -17.11 0.66 12.05
CA ILE A 407 -16.75 -0.56 12.79
C ILE A 407 -17.65 -0.75 14.00
N LYS A 408 -17.94 0.29 14.78
CA LYS A 408 -18.82 0.21 15.94
C LYS A 408 -20.23 -0.20 15.54
N LYS A 409 -20.76 0.35 14.46
CA LYS A 409 -22.08 0.03 13.92
C LYS A 409 -22.14 -1.41 13.42
N ASP A 410 -21.12 -1.86 12.68
CA ASP A 410 -21.13 -3.13 11.96
C ASP A 410 -20.65 -4.31 12.83
N CYS A 411 -19.71 -4.08 13.76
CA CYS A 411 -19.05 -5.14 14.53
C CYS A 411 -19.43 -5.16 16.01
N TYR A 412 -19.86 -4.04 16.60
CA TYR A 412 -20.20 -3.99 18.02
C TYR A 412 -21.68 -3.68 18.20
N SER A 413 -22.36 -4.42 19.05
CA SER A 413 -23.73 -4.10 19.43
C SER A 413 -23.75 -2.68 19.99
N THR A 414 -24.65 -1.83 19.55
CA THR A 414 -24.99 -0.60 20.25
C THR A 414 -25.35 -0.98 21.68
N VAL A 415 -24.48 -0.73 22.63
CA VAL A 415 -24.85 -0.69 24.03
C VAL A 415 -25.83 0.47 24.11
N THR A 416 -27.12 0.16 24.16
CA THR A 416 -28.13 1.12 24.55
C THR A 416 -27.80 1.49 25.99
N THR A 417 -27.10 2.58 26.17
CA THR A 417 -26.95 3.21 27.47
C THR A 417 -28.35 3.63 27.90
N PHE A 418 -29.00 2.78 28.66
CA PHE A 418 -30.07 3.27 29.52
C PHE A 418 -29.39 4.17 30.56
N ILE A 419 -29.66 5.47 30.45
CA ILE A 419 -29.34 6.50 31.44
C ILE A 419 -30.20 6.23 32.69
#